data_7c90ceba1a1545db2d0876cc1bcd13a0
#
_entry.id   7c90ceba1a1545db2d0876cc1bcd13a0
#
_cell.length_a   1.000
_cell.length_b   1.000
_cell.length_c   1.000
_cell.angle_alpha   90.00
_cell.angle_beta   90.00
_cell.angle_gamma   90.00
#
_symmetry.space_group_name_H-M   'P 1'
#
loop_
_entity.id
_entity.type
_entity.pdbx_description
1 polymer ?
#
loop_
_entity_poly.entity_id
_entity_poly.type
_entity_poly.pdbx_seq_one_letter_code
_entity_poly.pdbx_strand_id
1 'polypeptide(L)'
;MDLFAQSEKAAERHRAARESGETCIDCHRGIAHFPPEFTEGANEAAKHLSELAAHTPTDAKALYPVARLPLYADKDKAVEIANILPTAAMQVTGADGNMRAVSISGYQQEGAAQVIYAQSGKRIISAIVAEDAIDRLQNGEYSTDAETGSQWRPVTLTAWVENANLLADAQPLWDYGNALNNAYCGGCHAVVPAGHFTANQWPSIVNGMVSRTSMDDAGKLMLTYYLQNHAKDVKGGTK
;
A
#
# COMPACT_ATOMS: atom_id res chain seq x y z
N MET A 1 -35.67 15.97 4.39
CA MET A 1 -36.13 14.82 3.60
C MET A 1 -37.62 15.08 3.26
N ASP A 2 -37.95 15.10 1.96
CA ASP A 2 -39.32 15.30 1.50
C ASP A 2 -40.04 13.93 1.43
N LEU A 3 -40.98 13.70 2.34
CA LEU A 3 -41.76 12.45 2.41
C LEU A 3 -42.78 12.34 1.29
N PHE A 4 -43.16 13.47 0.67
CA PHE A 4 -44.16 13.48 -0.42
C PHE A 4 -43.54 13.12 -1.78
N ALA A 5 -42.19 13.21 -1.90
CA ALA A 5 -41.46 12.80 -3.10
C ALA A 5 -41.11 11.29 -3.11
N GLN A 6 -41.55 10.53 -2.08
CA GLN A 6 -41.21 9.12 -1.91
C GLN A 6 -42.42 8.22 -2.21
N SER A 7 -42.13 6.92 -2.47
CA SER A 7 -43.17 5.93 -2.52
C SER A 7 -43.87 5.83 -1.15
N GLU A 8 -45.15 5.49 -1.13
CA GLU A 8 -45.96 5.40 0.10
C GLU A 8 -45.33 4.50 1.15
N LYS A 9 -44.77 3.33 0.74
CA LYS A 9 -44.06 2.38 1.59
C LYS A 9 -42.76 2.96 2.17
N ALA A 10 -42.04 3.77 1.41
CA ALA A 10 -40.82 4.42 1.89
C ALA A 10 -41.15 5.55 2.87
N ALA A 11 -42.18 6.34 2.58
CA ALA A 11 -42.65 7.41 3.45
C ALA A 11 -43.16 6.89 4.80
N GLU A 12 -43.85 5.74 4.80
CA GLU A 12 -44.33 5.08 6.02
C GLU A 12 -43.16 4.61 6.89
N ARG A 13 -42.17 3.93 6.31
CA ARG A 13 -40.94 3.52 7.01
C ARG A 13 -40.16 4.71 7.61
N HIS A 14 -40.04 5.79 6.88
CA HIS A 14 -39.37 6.98 7.38
C HIS A 14 -40.15 7.71 8.49
N ARG A 15 -41.47 7.64 8.47
CA ARG A 15 -42.31 8.14 9.59
C ARG A 15 -42.06 7.30 10.86
N ALA A 16 -42.13 5.96 10.73
CA ALA A 16 -41.93 5.05 11.84
C ALA A 16 -40.48 5.20 12.45
N ALA A 17 -39.47 5.27 11.62
CA ALA A 17 -38.09 5.50 12.06
C ALA A 17 -37.91 6.83 12.80
N ARG A 18 -38.59 7.88 12.36
CA ARG A 18 -38.61 9.18 13.04
C ARG A 18 -39.25 9.14 14.41
N GLU A 19 -40.32 8.36 14.55
CA GLU A 19 -41.03 8.16 15.82
C GLU A 19 -40.24 7.31 16.81
N SER A 20 -39.48 6.30 16.31
CA SER A 20 -38.59 5.46 17.12
C SER A 20 -37.26 6.12 17.46
N GLY A 21 -36.94 7.28 16.88
CA GLY A 21 -35.65 7.98 17.08
C GLY A 21 -34.52 7.36 16.28
N GLU A 22 -34.78 6.48 15.32
CA GLU A 22 -33.76 5.93 14.42
C GLU A 22 -33.23 7.01 13.50
N THR A 23 -31.93 6.96 13.28
CA THR A 23 -31.23 7.89 12.36
C THR A 23 -31.24 7.33 10.93
N CYS A 24 -30.99 8.20 9.93
CA CYS A 24 -30.87 7.77 8.53
C CYS A 24 -29.84 6.64 8.36
N ILE A 25 -28.78 6.66 9.16
CA ILE A 25 -27.70 5.68 9.10
C ILE A 25 -28.12 4.32 9.64
N ASP A 26 -29.04 4.25 10.61
CA ASP A 26 -29.49 2.99 11.19
C ASP A 26 -30.18 2.12 10.14
N CYS A 27 -30.98 2.72 9.25
CA CYS A 27 -31.64 2.03 8.15
C CYS A 27 -30.83 1.99 6.86
N HIS A 28 -30.05 3.04 6.56
CA HIS A 28 -29.28 3.17 5.32
C HIS A 28 -27.83 2.69 5.44
N ARG A 29 -27.41 2.15 6.57
CA ARG A 29 -26.05 1.65 6.82
C ARG A 29 -25.62 0.61 5.78
N GLY A 30 -26.50 -0.25 5.31
CA GLY A 30 -26.23 -1.27 4.30
C GLY A 30 -26.35 -0.80 2.85
N ILE A 31 -27.10 0.28 2.59
CA ILE A 31 -27.40 0.74 1.22
C ILE A 31 -26.25 1.55 0.63
N ALA A 32 -25.57 2.35 1.47
CA ALA A 32 -24.45 3.18 1.04
C ALA A 32 -23.11 2.40 1.01
N HIS A 33 -23.08 1.20 1.58
CA HIS A 33 -21.85 0.41 1.76
C HIS A 33 -22.06 -1.08 1.45
N PHE A 34 -22.98 -1.42 0.56
CA PHE A 34 -22.88 -2.71 -0.11
C PHE A 34 -21.50 -2.76 -0.77
N PRO A 35 -20.76 -3.88 -0.64
CA PRO A 35 -19.60 -4.08 -1.49
C PRO A 35 -20.10 -3.92 -2.92
N PRO A 36 -19.58 -2.95 -3.66
CA PRO A 36 -20.07 -2.73 -5.01
C PRO A 36 -19.81 -3.99 -5.81
N GLU A 37 -20.76 -4.38 -6.64
CA GLU A 37 -20.56 -5.38 -7.70
C GLU A 37 -19.45 -4.97 -8.69
N PHE A 38 -18.79 -3.83 -8.44
CA PHE A 38 -17.70 -3.23 -9.20
C PHE A 38 -16.31 -3.79 -8.88
N THR A 39 -16.20 -4.85 -8.08
CA THR A 39 -14.90 -5.50 -7.77
C THR A 39 -14.33 -6.31 -8.93
N GLU A 40 -15.08 -6.50 -10.02
CA GLU A 40 -14.65 -7.30 -11.18
C GLU A 40 -13.29 -6.81 -11.73
N GLY A 41 -13.14 -5.51 -12.00
CA GLY A 41 -11.88 -4.95 -12.47
C GLY A 41 -10.72 -5.09 -11.47
N ALA A 42 -10.99 -5.02 -10.17
CA ALA A 42 -9.98 -5.27 -9.15
C ALA A 42 -9.59 -6.75 -9.08
N ASN A 43 -10.57 -7.66 -9.23
CA ASN A 43 -10.34 -9.11 -9.26
C ASN A 43 -9.54 -9.53 -10.51
N GLU A 44 -9.84 -8.97 -11.68
CA GLU A 44 -9.08 -9.19 -12.91
C GLU A 44 -7.64 -8.69 -12.78
N ALA A 45 -7.44 -7.50 -12.23
CA ALA A 45 -6.11 -6.94 -11.98
C ALA A 45 -5.31 -7.78 -10.97
N ALA A 46 -5.95 -8.27 -9.90
CA ALA A 46 -5.34 -9.18 -8.92
C ALA A 46 -4.92 -10.51 -9.57
N LYS A 47 -5.78 -11.08 -10.42
CA LYS A 47 -5.48 -12.31 -11.17
C LYS A 47 -4.29 -12.10 -12.09
N HIS A 48 -4.30 -11.03 -12.88
CA HIS A 48 -3.19 -10.69 -13.76
C HIS A 48 -1.88 -10.48 -13.00
N LEU A 49 -1.91 -9.77 -11.87
CA LEU A 49 -0.75 -9.60 -11.00
C LEU A 49 -0.21 -10.95 -10.51
N SER A 50 -1.09 -11.86 -10.09
CA SER A 50 -0.71 -13.19 -9.63
C SER A 50 -0.09 -14.03 -10.74
N GLU A 51 -0.61 -13.95 -11.96
CA GLU A 51 -0.07 -14.64 -13.14
C GLU A 51 1.34 -14.13 -13.48
N LEU A 52 1.55 -12.82 -13.45
CA LEU A 52 2.89 -12.22 -13.66
C LEU A 52 3.87 -12.64 -12.54
N ALA A 53 3.43 -12.61 -11.30
CA ALA A 53 4.28 -12.96 -10.15
C ALA A 53 4.64 -14.46 -10.09
N ALA A 54 3.86 -15.33 -10.72
CA ALA A 54 4.17 -16.75 -10.85
C ALA A 54 5.40 -17.01 -11.75
N HIS A 55 5.80 -16.03 -12.56
CA HIS A 55 6.91 -16.13 -13.53
C HIS A 55 7.96 -15.05 -13.23
N THR A 56 8.50 -15.04 -12.01
CA THR A 56 9.50 -14.06 -11.58
C THR A 56 10.71 -14.05 -12.53
N PRO A 57 11.08 -12.90 -13.11
CA PRO A 57 12.20 -12.82 -14.05
C PRO A 57 13.53 -13.20 -13.39
N THR A 58 14.39 -13.90 -14.14
CA THR A 58 15.69 -14.36 -13.63
C THR A 58 16.83 -13.40 -13.92
N ASP A 59 16.66 -12.48 -14.87
CA ASP A 59 17.64 -11.54 -15.40
C ASP A 59 17.34 -10.07 -15.09
N ALA A 60 16.29 -9.83 -14.27
CA ALA A 60 15.90 -8.47 -13.89
C ALA A 60 16.99 -7.78 -13.08
N LYS A 61 17.24 -6.49 -13.37
CA LYS A 61 18.14 -5.64 -12.60
C LYS A 61 17.50 -5.07 -11.35
N ALA A 62 16.21 -4.91 -11.36
CA ALA A 62 15.40 -4.48 -10.22
C ALA A 62 14.23 -5.43 -10.06
N LEU A 63 13.81 -5.65 -8.82
CA LEU A 63 12.69 -6.50 -8.45
C LEU A 63 11.76 -5.76 -7.49
N TYR A 64 10.46 -6.02 -7.65
CA TYR A 64 9.39 -5.42 -6.86
C TYR A 64 8.50 -6.53 -6.27
N PRO A 65 8.37 -6.62 -4.95
CA PRO A 65 7.54 -7.64 -4.33
C PRO A 65 6.05 -7.32 -4.49
N VAL A 66 5.26 -8.35 -4.77
CA VAL A 66 3.79 -8.23 -4.85
C VAL A 66 3.12 -8.36 -3.49
N ALA A 67 3.83 -8.88 -2.49
CA ALA A 67 3.41 -9.06 -1.13
C ALA A 67 4.58 -8.80 -0.17
N ARG A 68 4.31 -8.84 1.13
CA ARG A 68 5.38 -8.81 2.13
C ARG A 68 6.21 -10.10 2.02
N LEU A 69 7.52 -9.97 1.86
CA LEU A 69 8.45 -11.10 1.72
C LEU A 69 9.59 -11.01 2.73
N PRO A 70 10.08 -12.14 3.26
CA PRO A 70 11.24 -12.17 4.14
C PRO A 70 12.53 -11.89 3.34
N LEU A 71 13.45 -11.18 3.98
CA LEU A 71 14.82 -10.95 3.54
C LEU A 71 15.78 -11.67 4.47
N TYR A 72 16.78 -12.31 3.90
CA TYR A 72 17.71 -13.16 4.63
C TYR A 72 19.12 -12.59 4.63
N ALA A 73 19.88 -12.92 5.68
CA ALA A 73 21.29 -12.54 5.80
C ALA A 73 22.16 -13.18 4.70
N ASP A 74 21.81 -14.39 4.29
CA ASP A 74 22.50 -15.21 3.32
C ASP A 74 21.54 -16.02 2.45
N LYS A 75 22.07 -16.68 1.43
CA LYS A 75 21.30 -17.50 0.49
C LYS A 75 20.72 -18.77 1.08
N ASP A 76 21.25 -19.24 2.21
CA ASP A 76 20.83 -20.48 2.86
C ASP A 76 19.58 -20.28 3.73
N LYS A 77 19.08 -19.04 3.81
CA LYS A 77 17.87 -18.63 4.56
C LYS A 77 17.96 -18.94 6.07
N ALA A 78 19.17 -19.01 6.62
CA ALA A 78 19.37 -19.37 8.00
C ALA A 78 18.85 -18.29 8.98
N VAL A 79 18.97 -17.02 8.58
CA VAL A 79 18.58 -15.88 9.43
C VAL A 79 17.77 -14.89 8.61
N GLU A 80 16.51 -14.66 9.01
CA GLU A 80 15.68 -13.59 8.51
C GLU A 80 16.12 -12.27 9.17
N ILE A 81 16.46 -11.26 8.36
CA ILE A 81 16.97 -9.98 8.86
C ILE A 81 16.02 -8.80 8.62
N ALA A 82 15.04 -8.97 7.75
CA ALA A 82 14.08 -7.93 7.43
C ALA A 82 12.87 -8.50 6.68
N ASN A 83 11.84 -7.69 6.54
CA ASN A 83 10.74 -7.92 5.62
C ASN A 83 10.68 -6.77 4.62
N ILE A 84 10.70 -7.08 3.33
CA ILE A 84 10.41 -6.12 2.26
C ILE A 84 8.90 -6.02 2.06
N LEU A 85 8.42 -4.82 1.75
CA LEU A 85 6.99 -4.56 1.59
C LEU A 85 6.61 -4.39 0.12
N PRO A 86 5.34 -4.59 -0.25
CA PRO A 86 4.90 -4.45 -1.64
C PRO A 86 5.36 -3.13 -2.26
N THR A 87 5.66 -3.16 -3.55
CA THR A 87 6.11 -2.00 -4.35
C THR A 87 7.52 -1.48 -4.08
N ALA A 88 8.18 -1.93 -3.01
CA ALA A 88 9.55 -1.49 -2.70
C ALA A 88 10.55 -2.00 -3.73
N ALA A 89 11.38 -1.10 -4.26
CA ALA A 89 12.40 -1.46 -5.24
C ALA A 89 13.60 -2.14 -4.58
N MET A 90 14.02 -3.27 -5.13
CA MET A 90 15.25 -3.97 -4.76
C MET A 90 16.17 -4.03 -5.98
N GLN A 91 17.39 -3.53 -5.88
CA GLN A 91 18.40 -3.67 -6.94
C GLN A 91 19.06 -5.05 -6.84
N VAL A 92 19.05 -5.82 -7.92
CA VAL A 92 19.71 -7.14 -7.97
C VAL A 92 21.21 -6.95 -8.11
N THR A 93 21.96 -7.54 -7.18
CA THR A 93 23.42 -7.48 -7.16
C THR A 93 24.08 -8.83 -7.45
N GLY A 94 23.31 -9.92 -7.38
CA GLY A 94 23.77 -11.27 -7.68
C GLY A 94 22.66 -12.28 -7.65
N ALA A 95 22.96 -13.53 -8.02
CA ALA A 95 22.06 -14.65 -8.01
C ALA A 95 22.77 -15.95 -7.65
N ASP A 96 22.09 -16.82 -6.91
CA ASP A 96 22.52 -18.18 -6.64
C ASP A 96 21.28 -19.10 -6.59
N GLY A 97 21.13 -19.96 -7.58
CA GLY A 97 19.94 -20.79 -7.73
C GLY A 97 18.65 -19.96 -7.76
N ASN A 98 17.73 -20.27 -6.85
CA ASN A 98 16.48 -19.54 -6.69
C ASN A 98 16.59 -18.32 -5.76
N MET A 99 17.79 -17.93 -5.34
CA MET A 99 18.00 -16.75 -4.48
C MET A 99 18.57 -15.58 -5.29
N ARG A 100 18.19 -14.38 -4.89
CA ARG A 100 18.72 -13.11 -5.43
C ARG A 100 19.37 -12.34 -4.31
N ALA A 101 20.63 -11.97 -4.52
CA ALA A 101 21.27 -10.95 -3.71
C ALA A 101 20.74 -9.59 -4.14
N VAL A 102 20.29 -8.81 -3.18
CA VAL A 102 19.64 -7.51 -3.44
C VAL A 102 20.19 -6.41 -2.54
N SER A 103 20.12 -5.18 -3.04
CA SER A 103 20.37 -3.96 -2.29
C SER A 103 19.10 -3.14 -2.23
N ILE A 104 18.70 -2.76 -1.03
CA ILE A 104 17.54 -1.90 -0.75
C ILE A 104 18.08 -0.56 -0.24
N SER A 105 17.93 0.48 -1.04
CA SER A 105 18.29 1.84 -0.65
C SER A 105 17.06 2.63 -0.28
N GLY A 106 17.18 3.46 0.75
CA GLY A 106 16.08 4.29 1.23
C GLY A 106 16.54 5.24 2.30
N TYR A 107 15.63 5.60 3.17
CA TYR A 107 15.86 6.57 4.23
C TYR A 107 15.37 6.04 5.57
N GLN A 108 16.02 6.49 6.64
CA GLN A 108 15.63 6.18 8.01
C GLN A 108 15.33 7.50 8.73
N GLN A 109 14.18 7.57 9.39
CA GLN A 109 13.85 8.69 10.27
C GLN A 109 14.49 8.47 11.64
N GLU A 110 14.98 9.53 12.26
CA GLU A 110 15.45 9.46 13.66
C GLU A 110 14.36 8.93 14.58
N GLY A 111 14.71 8.00 15.46
CA GLY A 111 13.76 7.31 16.34
C GLY A 111 13.01 6.12 15.72
N ALA A 112 13.22 5.83 14.41
CA ALA A 112 12.61 4.70 13.71
C ALA A 112 13.67 3.75 13.14
N ALA A 113 14.56 3.25 14.00
CA ALA A 113 15.75 2.49 13.61
C ALA A 113 15.49 1.21 12.79
N GLN A 114 14.31 0.61 12.91
CA GLN A 114 13.92 -0.61 12.20
C GLN A 114 13.26 -0.36 10.85
N VAL A 115 13.01 0.89 10.45
CA VAL A 115 12.20 1.17 9.27
C VAL A 115 13.04 1.82 8.18
N ILE A 116 12.99 1.22 6.98
CA ILE A 116 13.50 1.84 5.76
C ILE A 116 12.33 2.42 4.99
N TYR A 117 12.37 3.71 4.72
CA TYR A 117 11.37 4.44 3.94
C TYR A 117 11.90 4.70 2.52
N ALA A 118 10.99 4.77 1.55
CA ALA A 118 11.35 4.99 0.14
C ALA A 118 11.96 6.37 -0.13
N GLN A 119 11.50 7.41 0.58
CA GLN A 119 11.94 8.79 0.39
C GLN A 119 12.05 9.52 1.74
N SER A 120 13.01 10.45 1.82
CA SER A 120 13.14 11.37 2.96
C SER A 120 11.87 12.20 3.13
N GLY A 121 11.41 12.39 4.38
CA GLY A 121 10.20 13.14 4.70
C GLY A 121 8.88 12.38 4.43
N LYS A 122 8.92 11.23 3.75
CA LYS A 122 7.73 10.47 3.34
C LYS A 122 7.71 9.10 4.04
N ARG A 123 6.63 8.84 4.78
CA ARG A 123 6.47 7.57 5.53
C ARG A 123 5.92 6.44 4.64
N ILE A 124 6.54 6.27 3.48
CA ILE A 124 6.31 5.15 2.57
C ILE A 124 7.30 4.05 2.95
N ILE A 125 6.84 3.02 3.66
CA ILE A 125 7.70 1.99 4.21
C ILE A 125 8.14 1.03 3.10
N SER A 126 9.44 0.90 2.88
CA SER A 126 10.03 -0.09 1.96
C SER A 126 10.33 -1.41 2.65
N ALA A 127 10.95 -1.35 3.82
CA ALA A 127 11.30 -2.55 4.58
C ALA A 127 11.24 -2.32 6.10
N ILE A 128 11.03 -3.41 6.83
CA ILE A 128 11.10 -3.45 8.29
C ILE A 128 12.23 -4.40 8.66
N VAL A 129 13.26 -3.87 9.29
CA VAL A 129 14.49 -4.57 9.69
C VAL A 129 14.29 -5.19 11.08
N ALA A 130 14.74 -6.41 11.28
CA ALA A 130 14.75 -7.04 12.60
C ALA A 130 15.67 -6.28 13.56
N GLU A 131 15.33 -6.27 14.84
CA GLU A 131 16.07 -5.50 15.85
C GLU A 131 17.55 -5.89 15.92
N ASP A 132 17.83 -7.17 15.84
CA ASP A 132 19.18 -7.75 15.84
C ASP A 132 19.95 -7.60 14.52
N ALA A 133 19.30 -7.05 13.49
CA ALA A 133 19.89 -6.80 12.19
C ALA A 133 20.09 -5.31 11.86
N ILE A 134 19.75 -4.40 12.78
CA ILE A 134 19.90 -2.94 12.56
C ILE A 134 21.35 -2.56 12.23
N ASP A 135 22.32 -3.21 12.85
CA ASP A 135 23.76 -2.96 12.62
C ASP A 135 24.25 -3.37 11.22
N ARG A 136 23.43 -4.08 10.44
CA ARG A 136 23.72 -4.41 9.03
C ARG A 136 23.41 -3.26 8.07
N LEU A 137 22.71 -2.24 8.52
CA LEU A 137 22.45 -1.06 7.73
C LEU A 137 23.70 -0.22 7.50
N GLN A 138 23.97 0.08 6.25
CA GLN A 138 24.96 1.10 5.89
C GLN A 138 24.27 2.46 5.99
N ASN A 139 24.71 3.27 6.92
CA ASN A 139 24.08 4.53 7.29
C ASN A 139 24.89 5.72 6.77
N GLY A 140 24.21 6.70 6.16
CA GLY A 140 24.74 8.02 5.90
C GLY A 140 24.51 9.00 7.03
N GLU A 141 24.82 10.26 6.80
CA GLU A 141 24.64 11.33 7.77
C GLU A 141 23.16 11.80 7.83
N TYR A 142 22.74 12.25 9.01
CA TYR A 142 21.44 12.85 9.19
C TYR A 142 21.37 14.24 8.54
N SER A 143 20.22 14.52 7.95
CA SER A 143 19.84 15.83 7.43
C SER A 143 18.41 16.18 7.86
N THR A 144 18.15 17.48 8.05
CA THR A 144 16.83 17.95 8.44
C THR A 144 15.93 18.07 7.21
N ASP A 145 14.79 17.41 7.24
CA ASP A 145 13.74 17.60 6.24
C ASP A 145 13.08 18.98 6.43
N ALA A 146 13.08 19.78 5.37
CA ALA A 146 12.64 21.16 5.44
C ALA A 146 11.11 21.34 5.66
N GLU A 147 10.31 20.33 5.29
CA GLU A 147 8.85 20.40 5.42
C GLU A 147 8.39 19.96 6.82
N THR A 148 9.05 18.94 7.40
CA THR A 148 8.61 18.33 8.67
C THR A 148 9.48 18.69 9.86
N GLY A 149 10.68 19.23 9.64
CA GLY A 149 11.70 19.47 10.67
C GLY A 149 12.31 18.18 11.23
N SER A 150 11.93 17.02 10.73
CA SER A 150 12.42 15.73 11.20
C SER A 150 13.80 15.42 10.63
N GLN A 151 14.59 14.65 11.40
CA GLN A 151 15.91 14.19 10.96
C GLN A 151 15.80 12.89 10.17
N TRP A 152 16.46 12.86 9.01
CA TRP A 152 16.48 11.70 8.11
C TRP A 152 17.90 11.42 7.63
N ARG A 153 18.24 10.15 7.45
CA ARG A 153 19.51 9.74 6.85
C ARG A 153 19.28 8.72 5.74
N PRO A 154 20.12 8.72 4.68
CA PRO A 154 20.11 7.64 3.72
C PRO A 154 20.62 6.36 4.36
N VAL A 155 20.02 5.23 3.99
CA VAL A 155 20.41 3.90 4.45
C VAL A 155 20.38 2.90 3.30
N THR A 156 21.22 1.88 3.39
CA THR A 156 21.23 0.76 2.44
C THR A 156 21.31 -0.56 3.21
N LEU A 157 20.45 -1.52 2.86
CA LEU A 157 20.48 -2.89 3.34
C LEU A 157 20.85 -3.82 2.20
N THR A 158 21.83 -4.68 2.38
CA THR A 158 22.10 -5.82 1.50
C THR A 158 21.52 -7.08 2.10
N ALA A 159 20.82 -7.86 1.29
CA ALA A 159 20.11 -9.04 1.73
C ALA A 159 19.96 -10.07 0.61
N TRP A 160 19.42 -11.22 0.94
CA TRP A 160 18.99 -12.22 -0.01
C TRP A 160 17.46 -12.37 0.03
N VAL A 161 16.85 -12.57 -1.13
CA VAL A 161 15.41 -12.84 -1.28
C VAL A 161 15.21 -14.04 -2.17
N GLU A 162 14.17 -14.82 -1.90
CA GLU A 162 13.75 -15.89 -2.80
C GLU A 162 13.15 -15.31 -4.08
N ASN A 163 13.51 -15.88 -5.24
CA ASN A 163 13.00 -15.44 -6.54
C ASN A 163 11.59 -15.94 -6.79
N ALA A 164 10.66 -15.51 -5.96
CA ALA A 164 9.23 -15.85 -6.01
C ALA A 164 8.39 -14.64 -5.60
N ASN A 165 7.24 -14.47 -6.24
CA ASN A 165 6.33 -13.35 -5.99
C ASN A 165 6.99 -11.96 -6.21
N LEU A 166 7.82 -11.87 -7.22
CA LEU A 166 8.56 -10.67 -7.59
C LEU A 166 8.28 -10.30 -9.05
N LEU A 167 8.26 -9.03 -9.35
CA LEU A 167 8.11 -8.47 -10.69
C LEU A 167 9.37 -7.69 -11.07
N ALA A 168 9.67 -7.62 -12.37
CA ALA A 168 10.75 -6.76 -12.90
C ALA A 168 10.29 -5.30 -13.09
N ASP A 169 8.99 -5.04 -13.07
CA ASP A 169 8.37 -3.74 -13.27
C ASP A 169 7.31 -3.49 -12.20
N ALA A 170 7.25 -2.26 -11.71
CA ALA A 170 6.25 -1.84 -10.74
C ALA A 170 4.88 -1.51 -11.36
N GLN A 171 4.79 -1.32 -12.70
CA GLN A 171 3.55 -0.89 -13.35
C GLN A 171 2.35 -1.80 -13.05
N PRO A 172 2.46 -3.15 -13.08
CA PRO A 172 1.33 -4.01 -12.73
C PRO A 172 0.83 -3.82 -11.29
N LEU A 173 1.71 -3.43 -10.35
CA LEU A 173 1.31 -3.09 -8.98
C LEU A 173 0.51 -1.79 -8.95
N TRP A 174 0.91 -0.81 -9.76
CA TRP A 174 0.19 0.46 -9.89
C TRP A 174 -1.17 0.28 -10.55
N ASP A 175 -1.26 -0.56 -11.57
CA ASP A 175 -2.52 -0.90 -12.24
C ASP A 175 -3.49 -1.57 -11.28
N TYR A 176 -3.00 -2.52 -10.45
CA TYR A 176 -3.79 -3.15 -9.41
C TYR A 176 -4.23 -2.16 -8.33
N GLY A 177 -3.32 -1.30 -7.84
CA GLY A 177 -3.65 -0.26 -6.86
C GLY A 177 -4.71 0.72 -7.36
N ASN A 178 -4.62 1.12 -8.64
CA ASN A 178 -5.62 1.94 -9.30
C ASN A 178 -6.98 1.23 -9.44
N ALA A 179 -6.97 -0.05 -9.79
CA ALA A 179 -8.19 -0.86 -9.87
C ALA A 179 -8.88 -0.98 -8.50
N LEU A 180 -8.11 -1.18 -7.42
CA LEU A 180 -8.63 -1.15 -6.04
C LEU A 180 -9.24 0.21 -5.69
N ASN A 181 -8.58 1.32 -6.03
CA ASN A 181 -9.09 2.66 -5.78
C ASN A 181 -10.42 2.89 -6.48
N ASN A 182 -10.52 2.52 -7.76
CA ASN A 182 -11.76 2.66 -8.52
C ASN A 182 -12.88 1.77 -7.98
N ALA A 183 -12.59 0.51 -7.67
CA ALA A 183 -13.58 -0.47 -7.22
C ALA A 183 -14.17 -0.12 -5.84
N TYR A 184 -13.30 0.21 -4.88
CA TYR A 184 -13.72 0.38 -3.49
C TYR A 184 -14.01 1.82 -3.08
N CYS A 185 -13.36 2.81 -3.70
CA CYS A 185 -13.61 4.21 -3.40
C CYS A 185 -14.62 4.85 -4.36
N GLY A 186 -14.69 4.38 -5.61
CA GLY A 186 -15.60 4.90 -6.63
C GLY A 186 -17.08 4.52 -6.44
N GLY A 187 -17.37 3.50 -5.63
CA GLY A 187 -18.74 3.01 -5.45
C GLY A 187 -19.67 3.93 -4.64
N CYS A 188 -19.12 4.82 -3.80
CA CYS A 188 -19.91 5.67 -2.92
C CYS A 188 -19.84 7.16 -3.29
N HIS A 189 -18.74 7.61 -3.85
CA HIS A 189 -18.51 9.00 -4.29
C HIS A 189 -17.49 9.03 -5.43
N ALA A 190 -17.25 10.19 -6.02
CA ALA A 190 -16.21 10.34 -7.01
C ALA A 190 -14.84 9.94 -6.43
N VAL A 191 -14.07 9.15 -7.19
CA VAL A 191 -12.72 8.73 -6.80
C VAL A 191 -11.85 9.94 -6.55
N VAL A 192 -11.21 9.99 -5.40
CA VAL A 192 -10.25 11.03 -5.08
C VAL A 192 -8.93 10.69 -5.78
N PRO A 193 -8.39 11.57 -6.63
CA PRO A 193 -7.11 11.33 -7.29
C PRO A 193 -5.98 11.15 -6.28
N ALA A 194 -5.04 10.23 -6.54
CA ALA A 194 -3.91 9.97 -5.65
C ALA A 194 -3.08 11.23 -5.36
N GLY A 195 -2.93 12.13 -6.33
CA GLY A 195 -2.26 13.43 -6.18
C GLY A 195 -3.03 14.48 -5.37
N HIS A 196 -4.20 14.16 -4.79
CA HIS A 196 -4.97 15.13 -3.99
C HIS A 196 -4.34 15.38 -2.60
N PHE A 197 -3.85 14.34 -1.95
CA PHE A 197 -3.25 14.41 -0.62
C PHE A 197 -1.74 14.16 -0.67
N THR A 198 -1.06 14.44 0.44
CA THR A 198 0.36 14.09 0.62
C THR A 198 0.52 12.61 0.96
N ALA A 199 1.71 12.05 0.72
CA ALA A 199 2.02 10.66 1.05
C ALA A 199 1.77 10.33 2.53
N ASN A 200 2.05 11.27 3.42
CA ASN A 200 1.86 11.09 4.86
C ASN A 200 0.40 11.20 5.33
N GLN A 201 -0.50 11.79 4.51
CA GLN A 201 -1.93 11.89 4.81
C GLN A 201 -2.71 10.63 4.40
N TRP A 202 -2.30 9.97 3.32
CA TRP A 202 -3.03 8.85 2.75
C TRP A 202 -3.32 7.70 3.73
N PRO A 203 -2.38 7.23 4.57
CA PRO A 203 -2.67 6.11 5.48
C PRO A 203 -3.86 6.36 6.42
N SER A 204 -3.98 7.58 6.96
CA SER A 204 -5.11 7.95 7.82
C SER A 204 -6.44 7.97 7.07
N ILE A 205 -6.43 8.50 5.84
CA ILE A 205 -7.62 8.59 4.96
C ILE A 205 -8.08 7.18 4.59
N VAL A 206 -7.18 6.31 4.12
CA VAL A 206 -7.49 4.93 3.79
C VAL A 206 -8.05 4.19 5.01
N ASN A 207 -7.42 4.32 6.18
CA ASN A 207 -7.89 3.69 7.42
C ASN A 207 -9.32 4.11 7.79
N GLY A 208 -9.67 5.39 7.61
CA GLY A 208 -11.00 5.90 7.89
C GLY A 208 -12.09 5.39 6.93
N MET A 209 -11.70 4.99 5.70
CA MET A 209 -12.65 4.54 4.65
C MET A 209 -12.77 3.03 4.56
N VAL A 210 -11.67 2.28 4.71
CA VAL A 210 -11.64 0.82 4.50
C VAL A 210 -12.58 0.08 5.44
N SER A 211 -12.79 0.54 6.66
CA SER A 211 -13.75 -0.05 7.61
C SER A 211 -15.19 -0.09 7.09
N ARG A 212 -15.48 0.65 6.03
CA ARG A 212 -16.79 0.73 5.36
C ARG A 212 -16.86 -0.10 4.09
N THR A 213 -15.84 -0.85 3.78
CA THR A 213 -15.72 -1.70 2.59
C THR A 213 -15.48 -3.16 2.98
N SER A 214 -15.56 -4.06 2.01
CA SER A 214 -15.17 -5.48 2.16
C SER A 214 -13.71 -5.74 1.82
N MET A 215 -12.88 -4.69 1.67
CA MET A 215 -11.46 -4.82 1.33
C MET A 215 -10.70 -5.52 2.47
N ASP A 216 -9.91 -6.51 2.12
CA ASP A 216 -9.02 -7.20 3.05
C ASP A 216 -7.75 -6.38 3.37
N ASP A 217 -6.97 -6.87 4.31
CA ASP A 217 -5.73 -6.18 4.73
C ASP A 217 -4.67 -6.11 3.63
N ALA A 218 -4.61 -7.09 2.73
CA ALA A 218 -3.67 -7.08 1.61
C ALA A 218 -4.05 -6.01 0.58
N GLY A 219 -5.32 -5.92 0.21
CA GLY A 219 -5.85 -4.86 -0.65
C GLY A 219 -5.68 -3.47 -0.05
N LYS A 220 -5.97 -3.33 1.26
CA LYS A 220 -5.76 -2.09 2.00
C LYS A 220 -4.29 -1.64 1.97
N LEU A 221 -3.37 -2.56 2.18
CA LEU A 221 -1.94 -2.28 2.14
C LEU A 221 -1.53 -1.82 0.75
N MET A 222 -1.93 -2.57 -0.29
CA MET A 222 -1.62 -2.24 -1.68
C MET A 222 -2.20 -0.91 -2.13
N LEU A 223 -3.47 -0.64 -1.80
CA LEU A 223 -4.11 0.66 -2.06
C LEU A 223 -3.36 1.80 -1.37
N THR A 224 -2.97 1.61 -0.12
CA THR A 224 -2.20 2.62 0.62
C THR A 224 -0.89 2.94 -0.08
N TYR A 225 -0.13 1.93 -0.50
CA TYR A 225 1.13 2.13 -1.23
C TYR A 225 0.93 2.79 -2.58
N TYR A 226 -0.11 2.39 -3.34
CA TYR A 226 -0.45 3.05 -4.58
C TYR A 226 -0.69 4.55 -4.38
N LEU A 227 -1.58 4.90 -3.44
CA LEU A 227 -1.94 6.30 -3.16
C LEU A 227 -0.75 7.11 -2.62
N GLN A 228 0.08 6.51 -1.77
CA GLN A 228 1.27 7.17 -1.24
C GLN A 228 2.32 7.43 -2.34
N ASN A 229 2.58 6.45 -3.21
CA ASN A 229 3.58 6.60 -4.28
C ASN A 229 3.13 7.54 -5.40
N HIS A 230 1.82 7.80 -5.54
CA HIS A 230 1.25 8.75 -6.51
C HIS A 230 0.77 10.06 -5.85
N ALA A 231 1.15 10.30 -4.59
CA ALA A 231 0.79 11.48 -3.85
C ALA A 231 1.43 12.76 -4.44
N LYS A 232 0.79 13.92 -4.21
CA LYS A 232 1.20 15.22 -4.78
C LYS A 232 2.64 15.65 -4.44
N ASP A 233 3.19 15.12 -3.35
CA ASP A 233 4.49 15.48 -2.80
C ASP A 233 5.56 14.40 -3.01
N VAL A 234 5.28 13.37 -3.81
CA VAL A 234 6.20 12.29 -4.17
C VAL A 234 6.85 12.59 -5.52
N LYS A 235 8.18 12.56 -5.57
CA LYS A 235 8.94 12.74 -6.82
C LYS A 235 8.84 11.46 -7.66
N GLY A 236 8.36 11.59 -8.87
CA GLY A 236 8.18 10.47 -9.81
C GLY A 236 6.76 9.89 -9.83
N GLY A 237 5.85 10.37 -9.01
CA GLY A 237 4.43 10.11 -9.17
C GLY A 237 3.95 10.73 -10.49
N THR A 238 3.33 9.96 -11.35
CA THR A 238 2.68 10.47 -12.56
C THR A 238 1.63 11.50 -12.18
N LYS A 239 1.75 12.71 -12.77
CA LYS A 239 0.72 13.75 -12.66
C LYS A 239 -0.52 13.34 -13.46
#